data_c37d61bbc38c0491a50bbbd4d9c1b07a
#
_entry.id   c37d61bbc38c0491a50bbbd4d9c1b07a
#
_cell.length_a   1.000
_cell.length_b   1.000
_cell.length_c   1.000
_cell.angle_alpha   90.00
_cell.angle_beta   90.00
_cell.angle_gamma   90.00
#
_symmetry.space_group_name_H-M   'P 1'
#
loop_
_entity.id
_entity.type
_entity.pdbx_description
1 polymer ?
#
loop_
_entity_poly.entity_id
_entity_poly.type
_entity_poly.pdbx_seq_one_letter_code
_entity_poly.pdbx_strand_id
1 'polypeptide(L)'
;MIEYRIATYRPKGVMTAEQWESIEPNVRDATRRFAPKSLSAVYLTMRAVTMFFLWATEQHLPLDIERLFVSENVERFSETGMNHLAQHSRASYRSALRGIGRTITRKAPWAPEPARLKRTTLADPYPHSDLAWLWEICLTQRSEVRRRAGVATMALCHGAGLTGAEFSTLHGSSVEMVDGVAVVHITGAHARDIPVLPQYADELVRLSLAYVDGPMFSDRAPTRNWTSGVLQYLEVPAGAPRLVPSRLRTTWMVALSTAGVRISELQHLAGVKTLKGWEDFTRFVPRRDDAVLRQLIGGGL
;
A
#
# COMPACT_ATOMS: atom_id res chain seq x y z
N MET A 1 7.05 -10.86 24.71
CA MET A 1 7.55 -10.31 23.44
C MET A 1 7.20 -8.83 23.26
N ILE A 2 5.96 -8.39 23.49
CA ILE A 2 5.56 -6.96 23.39
C ILE A 2 6.35 -6.09 24.34
N GLU A 3 6.39 -6.42 25.66
CA GLU A 3 7.12 -5.63 26.66
C GLU A 3 8.63 -5.55 26.35
N TYR A 4 9.23 -6.64 25.89
CA TYR A 4 10.63 -6.63 25.45
C TYR A 4 10.85 -5.62 24.33
N ARG A 5 9.93 -5.53 23.36
CA ARG A 5 10.02 -4.56 22.27
C ARG A 5 9.83 -3.11 22.72
N ILE A 6 8.95 -2.86 23.68
CA ILE A 6 8.81 -1.53 24.30
C ILE A 6 10.10 -1.14 25.03
N ALA A 7 10.66 -2.07 25.82
CA ALA A 7 11.87 -1.82 26.60
C ALA A 7 13.13 -1.64 25.73
N THR A 8 13.23 -2.34 24.58
CA THR A 8 14.41 -2.30 23.70
C THR A 8 14.27 -1.34 22.51
N TYR A 9 13.13 -0.65 22.39
CA TYR A 9 12.94 0.29 21.29
C TYR A 9 13.94 1.45 21.36
N ARG A 10 14.53 1.75 20.21
CA ARG A 10 15.35 2.93 19.95
C ARG A 10 14.90 3.55 18.63
N PRO A 11 14.61 4.85 18.56
CA PRO A 11 14.28 5.53 17.31
C PRO A 11 15.53 5.58 16.41
N LYS A 12 15.34 5.38 15.10
CA LYS A 12 16.44 5.42 14.14
C LYS A 12 16.41 6.76 13.41
N GLY A 13 17.53 7.50 13.46
CA GLY A 13 17.80 8.64 12.57
C GLY A 13 16.89 9.86 12.71
N VAL A 14 16.12 10.00 13.80
CA VAL A 14 15.13 11.08 13.97
C VAL A 14 15.53 12.08 15.03
N MET A 15 16.43 11.72 15.96
CA MET A 15 16.81 12.54 17.12
C MET A 15 18.17 12.15 17.68
N THR A 16 18.74 13.02 18.53
CA THR A 16 19.98 12.72 19.28
C THR A 16 19.73 11.78 20.45
N ALA A 17 20.79 11.20 21.01
CA ALA A 17 20.69 10.35 22.20
C ALA A 17 20.10 11.11 23.40
N GLU A 18 20.54 12.36 23.61
CA GLU A 18 20.05 13.23 24.68
C GLU A 18 18.56 13.54 24.54
N GLN A 19 18.10 13.84 23.33
CA GLN A 19 16.68 14.05 23.06
C GLN A 19 15.86 12.80 23.37
N TRP A 20 16.38 11.62 23.01
CA TRP A 20 15.72 10.36 23.34
C TRP A 20 15.63 10.13 24.84
N GLU A 21 16.74 10.28 25.56
CA GLU A 21 16.81 10.08 27.01
C GLU A 21 15.82 10.99 27.75
N SER A 22 15.61 12.21 27.29
CA SER A 22 14.68 13.15 27.90
C SER A 22 13.20 12.76 27.79
N ILE A 23 12.82 12.04 26.74
CA ILE A 23 11.42 11.65 26.47
C ILE A 23 11.15 10.14 26.62
N GLU A 24 12.18 9.32 26.67
CA GLU A 24 12.08 7.85 26.73
C GLU A 24 11.12 7.33 27.80
N PRO A 25 11.18 7.81 29.09
CA PRO A 25 10.27 7.36 30.12
C PRO A 25 8.80 7.62 29.78
N ASN A 26 8.50 8.80 29.25
CA ASN A 26 7.15 9.22 28.86
C ASN A 26 6.61 8.41 27.68
N VAL A 27 7.46 8.18 26.67
CA VAL A 27 7.11 7.37 25.48
C VAL A 27 6.76 5.94 25.88
N ARG A 28 7.57 5.33 26.76
CA ARG A 28 7.33 3.97 27.24
C ARG A 28 6.08 3.89 28.12
N ASP A 29 5.87 4.84 29.02
CA ASP A 29 4.70 4.90 29.89
C ASP A 29 3.42 5.05 29.04
N ALA A 30 3.37 6.00 28.13
CA ALA A 30 2.22 6.19 27.24
C ALA A 30 1.92 4.92 26.40
N THR A 31 2.96 4.24 25.90
CA THR A 31 2.81 3.01 25.13
C THR A 31 2.29 1.86 25.99
N ARG A 32 2.77 1.70 27.21
CA ARG A 32 2.27 0.68 28.17
C ARG A 32 0.82 0.92 28.55
N ARG A 33 0.44 2.17 28.85
CA ARG A 33 -0.97 2.52 29.13
C ARG A 33 -1.89 2.24 27.96
N PHE A 34 -1.44 2.45 26.74
CA PHE A 34 -2.21 2.12 25.53
C PHE A 34 -2.35 0.62 25.31
N ALA A 35 -1.41 -0.19 25.82
CA ALA A 35 -1.40 -1.66 25.74
C ALA A 35 -1.64 -2.22 24.31
N PRO A 36 -0.75 -1.94 23.33
CA PRO A 36 -0.93 -2.39 21.95
C PRO A 36 -0.94 -3.93 21.86
N LYS A 37 -1.87 -4.49 21.10
CA LYS A 37 -2.15 -5.95 21.05
C LYS A 37 -1.27 -6.74 20.07
N SER A 38 -0.45 -6.09 19.25
CA SER A 38 0.43 -6.75 18.27
C SER A 38 1.77 -6.04 18.15
N LEU A 39 2.79 -6.75 17.65
CA LEU A 39 4.11 -6.14 17.40
C LEU A 39 4.03 -4.98 16.40
N SER A 40 3.19 -5.09 15.38
CA SER A 40 2.97 -4.00 14.43
C SER A 40 2.35 -2.77 15.08
N ALA A 41 1.39 -2.98 15.99
CA ALA A 41 0.80 -1.90 16.77
C ALA A 41 1.82 -1.26 17.72
N VAL A 42 2.71 -2.06 18.36
CA VAL A 42 3.81 -1.53 19.18
C VAL A 42 4.70 -0.58 18.36
N TYR A 43 5.15 -1.00 17.18
CA TYR A 43 6.00 -0.15 16.34
C TYR A 43 5.33 1.14 15.91
N LEU A 44 4.06 1.06 15.49
CA LEU A 44 3.29 2.25 15.12
C LEU A 44 3.12 3.19 16.30
N THR A 45 2.73 2.66 17.47
CA THR A 45 2.54 3.42 18.72
C THR A 45 3.83 4.08 19.15
N MET A 46 4.90 3.29 19.31
CA MET A 46 6.20 3.81 19.73
C MET A 46 6.68 4.94 18.83
N ARG A 47 6.58 4.76 17.51
CA ARG A 47 7.01 5.79 16.54
C ARG A 47 6.14 7.05 16.61
N ALA A 48 4.81 6.89 16.64
CA ALA A 48 3.89 8.03 16.71
C ALA A 48 4.08 8.83 17.99
N VAL A 49 4.17 8.14 19.13
CA VAL A 49 4.33 8.74 20.45
C VAL A 49 5.71 9.41 20.58
N THR A 50 6.78 8.78 20.10
CA THR A 50 8.13 9.36 20.07
C THR A 50 8.15 10.69 19.32
N MET A 51 7.61 10.74 18.11
CA MET A 51 7.56 11.99 17.32
C MET A 51 6.72 13.07 18.00
N PHE A 52 5.64 12.67 18.66
CA PHE A 52 4.75 13.59 19.35
C PHE A 52 5.39 14.20 20.61
N PHE A 53 6.07 13.39 21.42
CA PHE A 53 6.81 13.89 22.59
C PHE A 53 8.01 14.77 22.19
N LEU A 54 8.74 14.41 21.12
CA LEU A 54 9.83 15.23 20.61
C LEU A 54 9.33 16.61 20.19
N TRP A 55 8.27 16.64 19.37
CA TRP A 55 7.63 17.90 18.98
C TRP A 55 7.13 18.70 20.20
N ALA A 56 6.55 18.04 21.19
CA ALA A 56 6.09 18.70 22.41
C ALA A 56 7.24 19.36 23.17
N THR A 57 8.41 18.72 23.24
CA THR A 57 9.62 19.30 23.82
C THR A 57 10.06 20.54 23.04
N GLU A 58 10.08 20.47 21.71
CA GLU A 58 10.42 21.61 20.83
C GLU A 58 9.43 22.79 20.98
N GLN A 59 8.17 22.48 21.28
CA GLN A 59 7.12 23.47 21.53
C GLN A 59 7.02 23.92 23.00
N HIS A 60 7.93 23.49 23.85
CA HIS A 60 7.93 23.76 25.30
C HIS A 60 6.63 23.38 26.01
N LEU A 61 5.95 22.34 25.51
CA LEU A 61 4.73 21.82 26.12
C LEU A 61 5.03 20.90 27.32
N PRO A 62 4.16 20.85 28.33
CA PRO A 62 4.31 19.89 29.43
C PRO A 62 4.17 18.47 28.91
N LEU A 63 5.10 17.58 29.32
CA LEU A 63 5.11 16.18 28.89
C LEU A 63 4.15 15.28 29.72
N ASP A 64 3.29 15.88 30.52
CA ASP A 64 2.22 15.18 31.24
C ASP A 64 1.18 14.63 30.27
N ILE A 65 0.80 13.36 30.44
CA ILE A 65 -0.09 12.65 29.50
C ILE A 65 -1.46 13.33 29.39
N GLU A 66 -2.06 13.75 30.51
CA GLU A 66 -3.39 14.38 30.51
C GLU A 66 -3.39 15.74 29.80
N ARG A 67 -2.29 16.47 29.89
CA ARG A 67 -2.13 17.79 29.27
C ARG A 67 -1.65 17.73 27.84
N LEU A 68 -0.80 16.75 27.51
CA LEU A 68 -0.23 16.62 26.18
C LEU A 68 -1.20 15.94 25.20
N PHE A 69 -1.82 14.81 25.62
CA PHE A 69 -2.73 14.06 24.74
C PHE A 69 -4.14 14.66 24.75
N VAL A 70 -4.25 15.91 24.35
CA VAL A 70 -5.53 16.57 24.04
C VAL A 70 -5.73 16.66 22.53
N SER A 71 -6.99 16.73 22.10
CA SER A 71 -7.32 16.78 20.66
C SER A 71 -6.59 17.91 19.93
N GLU A 72 -6.53 19.09 20.54
CA GLU A 72 -5.90 20.29 19.99
C GLU A 72 -4.40 20.07 19.71
N ASN A 73 -3.65 19.52 20.66
CA ASN A 73 -2.22 19.26 20.47
C ASN A 73 -1.95 18.22 19.39
N VAL A 74 -2.79 17.17 19.29
CA VAL A 74 -2.67 16.16 18.24
C VAL A 74 -2.95 16.75 16.85
N GLU A 75 -3.95 17.62 16.72
CA GLU A 75 -4.23 18.31 15.47
C GLU A 75 -3.08 19.26 15.10
N ARG A 76 -2.63 20.09 16.03
CA ARG A 76 -1.50 21.01 15.83
C ARG A 76 -0.22 20.27 15.42
N PHE A 77 0.10 19.16 16.09
CA PHE A 77 1.21 18.30 15.68
C PHE A 77 1.03 17.74 14.27
N SER A 78 -0.20 17.33 13.91
CA SER A 78 -0.50 16.85 12.55
C SER A 78 -0.25 17.91 11.47
N GLU A 79 -0.48 19.16 11.78
CA GLU A 79 -0.33 20.29 10.85
C GLU A 79 1.11 20.83 10.80
N THR A 80 1.82 20.86 11.93
CA THR A 80 3.12 21.51 12.03
C THR A 80 4.30 20.54 12.18
N GLY A 81 4.16 19.51 12.99
CA GLY A 81 5.26 18.58 13.33
C GLY A 81 5.47 17.44 12.32
N MET A 82 4.49 17.19 11.45
CA MET A 82 4.55 16.10 10.48
C MET A 82 4.66 16.54 9.02
N ASN A 83 5.03 17.81 8.75
CA ASN A 83 5.06 18.36 7.39
C ASN A 83 6.06 17.66 6.44
N HIS A 84 7.10 17.06 7.00
CA HIS A 84 8.10 16.25 6.28
C HIS A 84 7.59 14.86 5.86
N LEU A 85 6.40 14.46 6.32
CA LEU A 85 5.84 13.14 6.02
C LEU A 85 4.83 13.20 4.88
N ALA A 86 4.74 12.10 4.12
CA ALA A 86 3.68 11.92 3.12
C ALA A 86 2.29 11.96 3.77
N GLN A 87 1.30 12.47 3.05
CA GLN A 87 -0.06 12.70 3.54
C GLN A 87 -0.70 11.45 4.18
N HIS A 88 -0.51 10.26 3.58
CA HIS A 88 -1.04 9.01 4.14
C HIS A 88 -0.37 8.63 5.47
N SER A 89 0.91 8.94 5.66
CA SER A 89 1.63 8.72 6.91
C SER A 89 1.14 9.67 8.00
N ARG A 90 0.96 10.95 7.66
CA ARG A 90 0.36 11.95 8.56
C ARG A 90 -1.02 11.49 9.04
N ALA A 91 -1.91 11.09 8.12
CA ALA A 91 -3.23 10.59 8.46
C ALA A 91 -3.19 9.35 9.38
N SER A 92 -2.24 8.45 9.15
CA SER A 92 -2.07 7.25 9.97
C SER A 92 -1.59 7.57 11.38
N TYR A 93 -0.57 8.44 11.52
CA TYR A 93 -0.07 8.86 12.85
C TYR A 93 -1.07 9.69 13.61
N ARG A 94 -1.76 10.64 12.96
CA ARG A 94 -2.85 11.40 13.57
C ARG A 94 -3.95 10.48 14.12
N SER A 95 -4.40 9.51 13.32
CA SER A 95 -5.41 8.54 13.75
C SER A 95 -4.93 7.69 14.93
N ALA A 96 -3.66 7.24 14.91
CA ALA A 96 -3.07 6.50 16.00
C ALA A 96 -3.00 7.33 17.28
N LEU A 97 -2.49 8.57 17.22
CA LEU A 97 -2.38 9.46 18.40
C LEU A 97 -3.74 9.81 19.00
N ARG A 98 -4.77 10.02 18.16
CA ARG A 98 -6.14 10.20 18.65
C ARG A 98 -6.68 8.97 19.38
N GLY A 99 -6.45 7.78 18.83
CA GLY A 99 -6.80 6.52 19.48
C GLY A 99 -6.07 6.30 20.79
N ILE A 100 -4.76 6.60 20.81
CA ILE A 100 -3.93 6.53 22.01
C ILE A 100 -4.46 7.51 23.06
N GLY A 101 -4.60 8.78 22.71
CA GLY A 101 -5.05 9.83 23.65
C GLY A 101 -6.38 9.47 24.29
N ARG A 102 -7.40 9.07 23.52
CA ARG A 102 -8.70 8.63 24.05
C ARG A 102 -8.61 7.46 25.02
N THR A 103 -7.59 6.61 24.87
CA THR A 103 -7.42 5.43 25.71
C THR A 103 -6.67 5.75 27.00
N ILE A 104 -5.62 6.58 26.94
CA ILE A 104 -4.71 6.81 28.07
C ILE A 104 -5.04 8.04 28.91
N THR A 105 -5.89 8.95 28.41
CA THR A 105 -6.36 10.12 29.16
C THR A 105 -7.74 9.86 29.79
N ARG A 106 -7.99 10.48 30.94
CA ARG A 106 -9.27 10.36 31.67
C ARG A 106 -10.05 11.66 31.69
N LYS A 107 -9.38 12.80 31.68
CA LYS A 107 -9.96 14.14 31.82
C LYS A 107 -9.93 14.95 30.55
N ALA A 108 -9.08 14.56 29.58
CA ALA A 108 -8.94 15.29 28.34
C ALA A 108 -10.25 15.25 27.51
N PRO A 109 -10.81 16.39 27.11
CA PRO A 109 -12.02 16.42 26.30
C PRO A 109 -11.70 16.00 24.86
N TRP A 110 -12.11 14.80 24.47
CA TRP A 110 -12.01 14.33 23.10
C TRP A 110 -13.30 14.63 22.34
N ALA A 111 -13.26 15.61 21.45
CA ALA A 111 -14.37 15.89 20.55
C ALA A 111 -14.70 14.70 19.64
N PRO A 112 -15.92 14.63 19.05
CA PRO A 112 -16.25 13.70 17.97
C PRO A 112 -15.20 13.73 16.85
N GLU A 113 -15.09 12.64 16.08
CA GLU A 113 -14.04 12.56 15.05
C GLU A 113 -14.14 13.73 14.07
N PRO A 114 -13.05 14.52 13.89
CA PRO A 114 -13.02 15.53 12.86
C PRO A 114 -13.06 14.89 11.48
N ALA A 115 -13.36 15.69 10.46
CA ALA A 115 -13.33 15.27 9.07
C ALA A 115 -12.04 14.49 8.76
N ARG A 116 -12.16 13.32 8.17
CA ARG A 116 -11.02 12.48 7.80
C ARG A 116 -10.14 13.22 6.81
N LEU A 117 -8.84 13.26 7.07
CA LEU A 117 -7.88 13.72 6.06
C LEU A 117 -8.05 12.83 4.82
N LYS A 118 -8.23 13.45 3.65
CA LYS A 118 -8.27 12.71 2.38
C LYS A 118 -6.99 11.89 2.25
N ARG A 119 -7.13 10.58 2.15
CA ARG A 119 -6.04 9.69 1.77
C ARG A 119 -6.00 9.67 0.26
N THR A 120 -4.97 10.21 -0.34
CA THR A 120 -4.67 9.92 -1.75
C THR A 120 -4.15 8.47 -1.76
N THR A 121 -5.05 7.52 -2.06
CA THR A 121 -4.77 6.09 -1.92
C THR A 121 -4.26 5.46 -3.20
N LEU A 122 -4.50 6.09 -4.35
CA LEU A 122 -4.10 5.56 -5.65
C LEU A 122 -2.95 6.38 -6.22
N ALA A 123 -1.86 5.68 -6.57
CA ALA A 123 -0.79 6.28 -7.36
C ALA A 123 -1.28 6.49 -8.80
N ASP A 124 -0.77 7.53 -9.45
CA ASP A 124 -1.10 7.81 -10.86
C ASP A 124 -0.73 6.61 -11.74
N PRO A 125 -1.56 6.24 -12.73
CA PRO A 125 -1.27 5.12 -13.62
C PRO A 125 0.02 5.37 -14.41
N TYR A 126 0.66 4.29 -14.85
CA TYR A 126 1.80 4.40 -15.75
C TYR A 126 1.36 4.81 -17.15
N PRO A 127 2.08 5.73 -17.81
CA PRO A 127 1.96 5.91 -19.25
C PRO A 127 2.31 4.62 -20.00
N HIS A 128 1.80 4.45 -21.20
CA HIS A 128 2.05 3.25 -22.02
C HIS A 128 3.56 3.07 -22.31
N SER A 129 4.28 4.14 -22.58
CA SER A 129 5.75 4.13 -22.77
C SER A 129 6.50 3.57 -21.56
N ASP A 130 6.08 3.97 -20.35
CA ASP A 130 6.68 3.49 -19.11
C ASP A 130 6.44 1.99 -18.91
N LEU A 131 5.23 1.50 -19.24
CA LEU A 131 4.91 0.07 -19.15
C LEU A 131 5.75 -0.76 -20.11
N ALA A 132 5.88 -0.32 -21.36
CA ALA A 132 6.71 -0.99 -22.36
C ALA A 132 8.18 -1.04 -21.89
N TRP A 133 8.70 0.07 -21.41
CA TRP A 133 10.08 0.13 -20.89
C TRP A 133 10.28 -0.76 -19.66
N LEU A 134 9.35 -0.72 -18.69
CA LEU A 134 9.40 -1.60 -17.52
C LEU A 134 9.35 -3.07 -17.90
N TRP A 135 8.56 -3.42 -18.90
CA TRP A 135 8.47 -4.81 -19.39
C TRP A 135 9.79 -5.27 -19.99
N GLU A 136 10.41 -4.48 -20.85
CA GLU A 136 11.74 -4.77 -21.41
C GLU A 136 12.80 -4.90 -20.31
N ILE A 137 12.80 -4.00 -19.32
CA ILE A 137 13.70 -4.09 -18.16
C ILE A 137 13.50 -5.42 -17.43
N CYS A 138 12.27 -5.87 -17.22
CA CYS A 138 12.00 -7.13 -16.54
C CYS A 138 12.44 -8.35 -17.33
N LEU A 139 12.27 -8.35 -18.64
CA LEU A 139 12.68 -9.44 -19.54
C LEU A 139 14.21 -9.56 -19.67
N THR A 140 14.91 -8.44 -19.64
CA THR A 140 16.37 -8.35 -19.90
C THR A 140 17.22 -8.40 -18.65
N GLN A 141 16.66 -8.70 -17.47
CA GLN A 141 17.44 -8.89 -16.25
C GLN A 141 18.49 -9.99 -16.39
N ARG A 142 19.73 -9.71 -15.99
CA ARG A 142 20.84 -10.66 -16.08
C ARG A 142 20.66 -11.90 -15.21
N SER A 143 20.00 -11.78 -14.08
CA SER A 143 19.76 -12.87 -13.13
C SER A 143 18.36 -13.41 -13.31
N GLU A 144 18.21 -14.75 -13.40
CA GLU A 144 16.92 -15.43 -13.47
C GLU A 144 16.04 -15.09 -12.27
N VAL A 145 16.59 -14.96 -11.08
CA VAL A 145 15.84 -14.56 -9.86
C VAL A 145 15.22 -13.16 -10.03
N ARG A 146 15.96 -12.23 -10.63
CA ARG A 146 15.47 -10.86 -10.87
C ARG A 146 14.46 -10.85 -12.02
N ARG A 147 14.77 -11.57 -13.12
CA ARG A 147 13.86 -11.70 -14.26
C ARG A 147 12.52 -12.28 -13.82
N ARG A 148 12.53 -13.39 -13.09
CA ARG A 148 11.37 -14.03 -12.49
C ARG A 148 10.53 -13.04 -11.66
N ALA A 149 11.17 -12.32 -10.74
CA ALA A 149 10.48 -11.34 -9.90
C ALA A 149 9.86 -10.18 -10.69
N GLY A 150 10.58 -9.65 -11.68
CA GLY A 150 10.10 -8.58 -12.55
C GLY A 150 8.94 -9.04 -13.43
N VAL A 151 9.09 -10.17 -14.12
CA VAL A 151 8.07 -10.75 -15.00
C VAL A 151 6.80 -11.10 -14.22
N ALA A 152 6.92 -11.79 -13.07
CA ALA A 152 5.78 -12.09 -12.22
C ALA A 152 5.05 -10.82 -11.77
N THR A 153 5.79 -9.78 -11.40
CA THR A 153 5.19 -8.50 -10.97
C THR A 153 4.42 -7.82 -12.11
N MET A 154 5.00 -7.73 -13.30
CA MET A 154 4.35 -7.10 -14.45
C MET A 154 3.12 -7.91 -14.89
N ALA A 155 3.28 -9.22 -15.08
CA ALA A 155 2.21 -10.09 -15.56
C ALA A 155 1.05 -10.22 -14.57
N LEU A 156 1.31 -10.31 -13.28
CA LEU A 156 0.27 -10.51 -12.28
C LEU A 156 -0.33 -9.18 -11.78
N CYS A 157 0.45 -8.10 -11.68
CA CYS A 157 -0.10 -6.82 -11.21
C CYS A 157 -0.69 -5.96 -12.34
N HIS A 158 -0.05 -5.91 -13.51
CA HIS A 158 -0.61 -5.20 -14.68
C HIS A 158 -1.39 -6.13 -15.60
N GLY A 159 -0.98 -7.38 -15.77
CA GLY A 159 -1.70 -8.36 -16.59
C GLY A 159 -3.01 -8.84 -15.97
N ALA A 160 -3.05 -9.10 -14.66
CA ALA A 160 -4.21 -9.65 -13.95
C ALA A 160 -4.70 -8.78 -12.78
N GLY A 161 -4.13 -7.61 -12.56
CA GLY A 161 -4.59 -6.67 -11.53
C GLY A 161 -4.46 -7.16 -10.09
N LEU A 162 -3.55 -8.08 -9.79
CA LEU A 162 -3.37 -8.61 -8.43
C LEU A 162 -2.74 -7.59 -7.49
N THR A 163 -3.05 -7.73 -6.21
CA THR A 163 -2.37 -7.00 -5.13
C THR A 163 -1.01 -7.60 -4.83
N GLY A 164 -0.12 -6.83 -4.20
CA GLY A 164 1.19 -7.32 -3.76
C GLY A 164 1.12 -8.55 -2.86
N ALA A 165 0.08 -8.65 -2.03
CA ALA A 165 -0.14 -9.78 -1.15
C ALA A 165 -0.60 -11.04 -1.91
N GLU A 166 -1.45 -10.89 -2.92
CA GLU A 166 -1.95 -12.01 -3.73
C GLU A 166 -0.85 -12.59 -4.62
N PHE A 167 -0.21 -11.74 -5.45
CA PHE A 167 0.73 -12.27 -6.45
C PHE A 167 2.01 -12.84 -5.83
N SER A 168 2.42 -12.34 -4.70
CA SER A 168 3.69 -12.71 -4.10
C SER A 168 3.74 -14.17 -3.60
N THR A 169 2.59 -14.75 -3.30
CA THR A 169 2.47 -16.14 -2.83
C THR A 169 1.84 -17.08 -3.86
N LEU A 170 1.57 -16.58 -5.07
CA LEU A 170 0.87 -17.35 -6.10
C LEU A 170 1.81 -18.38 -6.73
N HIS A 171 1.35 -19.63 -6.81
CA HIS A 171 2.06 -20.74 -7.44
C HIS A 171 1.74 -20.83 -8.94
N GLY A 172 2.60 -21.49 -9.69
CA GLY A 172 2.37 -21.70 -11.11
C GLY A 172 1.11 -22.51 -11.42
N SER A 173 0.73 -23.47 -10.55
CA SER A 173 -0.52 -24.22 -10.64
C SER A 173 -1.80 -23.38 -10.59
N SER A 174 -1.69 -22.08 -10.22
CA SER A 174 -2.82 -21.14 -10.25
C SER A 174 -3.02 -20.48 -11.60
N VAL A 175 -2.27 -20.83 -12.64
CA VAL A 175 -2.40 -20.29 -14.00
C VAL A 175 -2.81 -21.39 -14.94
N GLU A 176 -3.86 -21.17 -15.71
CA GLU A 176 -4.40 -22.11 -16.68
C GLU A 176 -4.68 -21.40 -18.02
N MET A 177 -4.60 -22.15 -19.13
CA MET A 177 -5.07 -21.70 -20.43
C MET A 177 -6.51 -22.17 -20.62
N VAL A 178 -7.44 -21.21 -20.71
CA VAL A 178 -8.87 -21.47 -20.95
C VAL A 178 -9.25 -20.80 -22.25
N ASP A 179 -9.69 -21.58 -23.22
CA ASP A 179 -10.10 -21.09 -24.57
C ASP A 179 -9.08 -20.14 -25.23
N GLY A 180 -7.79 -20.42 -25.06
CA GLY A 180 -6.70 -19.62 -25.62
C GLY A 180 -6.35 -18.35 -24.84
N VAL A 181 -6.96 -18.15 -23.67
CA VAL A 181 -6.67 -17.03 -22.75
C VAL A 181 -6.00 -17.55 -21.49
N ALA A 182 -4.91 -16.92 -21.08
CA ALA A 182 -4.31 -17.22 -19.78
C ALA A 182 -5.21 -16.68 -18.67
N VAL A 183 -5.56 -17.52 -17.70
CA VAL A 183 -6.42 -17.19 -16.56
C VAL A 183 -5.67 -17.45 -15.27
N VAL A 184 -5.76 -16.52 -14.33
CA VAL A 184 -5.22 -16.66 -12.97
C VAL A 184 -6.35 -16.98 -12.01
N HIS A 185 -6.24 -18.10 -11.31
CA HIS A 185 -7.20 -18.56 -10.30
C HIS A 185 -6.78 -18.09 -8.91
N ILE A 186 -7.58 -17.25 -8.28
CA ILE A 186 -7.39 -16.82 -6.89
C ILE A 186 -8.33 -17.59 -5.99
N THR A 187 -7.78 -18.19 -4.94
CA THR A 187 -8.53 -18.97 -3.94
C THR A 187 -8.78 -18.18 -2.66
N GLY A 188 -9.61 -18.70 -1.76
CA GLY A 188 -9.86 -18.14 -0.44
C GLY A 188 -10.98 -17.09 -0.40
N ALA A 189 -10.86 -16.10 0.49
CA ALA A 189 -11.93 -15.14 0.80
C ALA A 189 -12.32 -14.20 -0.38
N HIS A 190 -11.47 -14.10 -1.39
CA HIS A 190 -11.66 -13.32 -2.61
C HIS A 190 -11.46 -14.19 -3.87
N ALA A 191 -11.94 -15.43 -3.82
CA ALA A 191 -11.85 -16.40 -4.92
C ALA A 191 -12.46 -15.81 -6.19
N ARG A 192 -11.70 -15.89 -7.29
CA ARG A 192 -12.08 -15.38 -8.60
C ARG A 192 -11.11 -15.82 -9.68
N ASP A 193 -11.58 -15.85 -10.90
CA ASP A 193 -10.81 -16.13 -12.10
C ASP A 193 -10.56 -14.84 -12.86
N ILE A 194 -9.32 -14.58 -13.23
CA ILE A 194 -8.93 -13.31 -13.82
C ILE A 194 -8.23 -13.58 -15.16
N PRO A 195 -8.83 -13.19 -16.29
CA PRO A 195 -8.15 -13.21 -17.58
C PRO A 195 -6.94 -12.26 -17.57
N VAL A 196 -5.84 -12.73 -18.11
CA VAL A 196 -4.58 -11.98 -18.20
C VAL A 196 -4.53 -11.18 -19.48
N LEU A 197 -4.02 -9.95 -19.44
CA LEU A 197 -3.81 -9.14 -20.64
C LEU A 197 -2.88 -9.87 -21.63
N PRO A 198 -3.21 -9.92 -22.94
CA PRO A 198 -2.54 -10.78 -23.92
C PRO A 198 -1.02 -10.60 -23.99
N GLN A 199 -0.52 -9.38 -23.83
CA GLN A 199 0.91 -9.08 -23.90
C GLN A 199 1.77 -9.75 -22.81
N TYR A 200 1.16 -10.31 -21.77
CA TYR A 200 1.85 -11.00 -20.67
C TYR A 200 1.62 -12.52 -20.66
N ALA A 201 0.68 -13.01 -21.49
CA ALA A 201 0.21 -14.39 -21.41
C ALA A 201 1.35 -15.41 -21.59
N ASP A 202 2.15 -15.28 -22.66
CA ASP A 202 3.20 -16.23 -22.99
C ASP A 202 4.27 -16.34 -21.90
N GLU A 203 4.72 -15.19 -21.39
CA GLU A 203 5.73 -15.16 -20.31
C GLU A 203 5.16 -15.68 -18.99
N LEU A 204 3.90 -15.39 -18.68
CA LEU A 204 3.25 -15.88 -17.48
C LEU A 204 3.07 -17.41 -17.55
N VAL A 205 2.66 -17.96 -18.69
CA VAL A 205 2.54 -19.41 -18.88
C VAL A 205 3.90 -20.09 -18.77
N ARG A 206 4.95 -19.54 -19.42
CA ARG A 206 6.33 -20.06 -19.23
C ARG A 206 6.76 -20.07 -17.76
N LEU A 207 6.47 -18.99 -17.05
CA LEU A 207 6.78 -18.87 -15.65
C LEU A 207 5.98 -19.86 -14.80
N SER A 208 4.69 -20.05 -15.09
CA SER A 208 3.82 -20.99 -14.37
C SER A 208 4.30 -22.43 -14.51
N LEU A 209 4.71 -22.83 -15.70
CA LEU A 209 5.26 -24.16 -15.97
C LEU A 209 6.61 -24.40 -15.27
N ALA A 210 7.43 -23.36 -15.13
CA ALA A 210 8.71 -23.46 -14.42
C ALA A 210 8.55 -23.55 -12.88
N TYR A 211 7.43 -23.09 -12.33
CA TYR A 211 7.18 -23.01 -10.88
C TYR A 211 5.81 -23.56 -10.49
N VAL A 212 5.44 -24.74 -11.01
CA VAL A 212 4.10 -25.35 -10.82
C VAL A 212 3.75 -25.44 -9.33
N ASP A 213 4.63 -26.03 -8.53
CA ASP A 213 4.40 -26.28 -7.09
C ASP A 213 5.04 -25.22 -6.18
N GLY A 214 5.59 -24.17 -6.77
CA GLY A 214 6.29 -23.11 -6.04
C GLY A 214 5.77 -21.70 -6.37
N PRO A 215 6.11 -20.70 -5.54
CA PRO A 215 5.71 -19.32 -5.76
C PRO A 215 6.38 -18.77 -7.02
N MET A 216 5.62 -18.22 -7.95
CA MET A 216 6.14 -17.65 -9.20
C MET A 216 7.00 -16.40 -8.98
N PHE A 217 6.89 -15.73 -7.85
CA PHE A 217 7.60 -14.46 -7.59
C PHE A 217 8.99 -14.65 -7.00
N SER A 218 9.13 -15.44 -5.93
CA SER A 218 10.40 -15.61 -5.22
C SER A 218 10.32 -16.75 -4.20
N ASP A 219 11.42 -17.48 -4.02
CA ASP A 219 11.54 -18.56 -3.02
C ASP A 219 11.84 -18.03 -1.59
N ARG A 220 12.06 -16.73 -1.43
CA ARG A 220 12.29 -16.15 -0.11
C ARG A 220 11.00 -16.16 0.72
N ALA A 221 11.11 -16.47 2.00
CA ALA A 221 9.97 -16.43 2.92
C ALA A 221 9.34 -15.03 2.97
N PRO A 222 7.99 -14.94 2.95
CA PRO A 222 7.29 -13.67 3.01
C PRO A 222 7.60 -12.90 4.30
N THR A 223 8.01 -11.65 4.17
CA THR A 223 8.17 -10.71 5.28
C THR A 223 7.25 -9.51 5.05
N ARG A 224 7.08 -8.64 6.05
CA ARG A 224 6.18 -7.47 5.95
C ARG A 224 6.39 -6.60 4.70
N ASN A 225 7.63 -6.47 4.24
CA ASN A 225 8.00 -5.65 3.08
C ASN A 225 8.63 -6.50 1.97
N TRP A 226 8.27 -7.77 1.90
CA TRP A 226 8.91 -8.75 1.04
C TRP A 226 8.93 -8.32 -0.43
N THR A 227 7.79 -7.94 -0.99
CA THR A 227 7.68 -7.54 -2.39
C THR A 227 8.64 -6.39 -2.72
N SER A 228 8.64 -5.33 -1.92
CA SER A 228 9.57 -4.21 -2.10
C SER A 228 11.02 -4.63 -1.89
N GLY A 229 11.26 -5.53 -0.93
CA GLY A 229 12.59 -6.07 -0.63
C GLY A 229 13.18 -6.92 -1.76
N VAL A 230 12.35 -7.60 -2.56
CA VAL A 230 12.78 -8.34 -3.75
C VAL A 230 12.96 -7.40 -4.93
N LEU A 231 12.00 -6.52 -5.20
CA LEU A 231 12.02 -5.64 -6.37
C LEU A 231 13.11 -4.56 -6.33
N GLN A 232 13.61 -4.19 -5.14
CA GLN A 232 14.74 -3.24 -5.02
C GLN A 232 16.04 -3.74 -5.67
N TYR A 233 16.19 -5.04 -5.90
CA TYR A 233 17.37 -5.64 -6.53
C TYR A 233 17.28 -5.71 -8.07
N LEU A 234 16.18 -5.28 -8.67
CA LEU A 234 16.10 -5.15 -10.11
C LEU A 234 17.12 -4.12 -10.61
N GLU A 235 17.83 -4.47 -11.67
CA GLU A 235 18.72 -3.54 -12.37
C GLU A 235 17.86 -2.62 -13.24
N VAL A 236 17.73 -1.38 -12.79
CA VAL A 236 16.88 -0.37 -13.44
C VAL A 236 17.79 0.74 -13.99
N PRO A 237 17.75 1.02 -15.31
CA PRO A 237 18.52 2.10 -15.91
C PRO A 237 18.20 3.47 -15.30
N ALA A 238 19.16 4.38 -15.33
CA ALA A 238 18.92 5.77 -14.89
C ALA A 238 17.78 6.40 -15.70
N GLY A 239 16.87 7.07 -15.01
CA GLY A 239 15.70 7.69 -15.61
C GLY A 239 14.48 6.77 -15.84
N ALA A 240 14.63 5.45 -15.66
CA ALA A 240 13.48 4.55 -15.77
C ALA A 240 12.53 4.71 -14.57
N PRO A 241 11.23 4.54 -14.78
CA PRO A 241 10.25 4.61 -13.72
C PRO A 241 10.45 3.46 -12.71
N ARG A 242 10.14 3.73 -11.44
CA ARG A 242 10.20 2.69 -10.42
C ARG A 242 9.06 1.69 -10.59
N LEU A 243 9.36 0.39 -10.59
CA LEU A 243 8.36 -0.68 -10.61
C LEU A 243 7.59 -0.74 -9.28
N VAL A 244 6.31 -0.39 -9.29
CA VAL A 244 5.45 -0.35 -8.09
C VAL A 244 4.18 -1.17 -8.33
N PRO A 245 3.98 -2.30 -7.63
CA PRO A 245 2.84 -3.19 -7.84
C PRO A 245 1.48 -2.52 -7.74
N SER A 246 1.27 -1.64 -6.74
CA SER A 246 0.01 -0.93 -6.59
C SER A 246 -0.28 0.04 -7.74
N ARG A 247 0.75 0.66 -8.31
CA ARG A 247 0.63 1.54 -9.48
C ARG A 247 0.29 0.74 -10.75
N LEU A 248 0.91 -0.44 -10.92
CA LEU A 248 0.59 -1.36 -12.01
C LEU A 248 -0.88 -1.79 -11.96
N ARG A 249 -1.38 -2.17 -10.79
CA ARG A 249 -2.79 -2.52 -10.59
C ARG A 249 -3.72 -1.33 -10.90
N THR A 250 -3.40 -0.11 -10.47
CA THR A 250 -4.17 1.09 -10.84
C THR A 250 -4.22 1.25 -12.35
N THR A 251 -3.08 1.06 -13.03
CA THR A 251 -3.00 1.14 -14.50
C THR A 251 -3.89 0.11 -15.17
N TRP A 252 -3.90 -1.14 -14.69
CA TRP A 252 -4.77 -2.20 -15.16
C TRP A 252 -6.26 -1.84 -14.99
N MET A 253 -6.65 -1.33 -13.82
CA MET A 253 -8.04 -0.90 -13.55
C MET A 253 -8.47 0.20 -14.53
N VAL A 254 -7.61 1.19 -14.77
CA VAL A 254 -7.87 2.28 -15.71
C VAL A 254 -7.99 1.76 -17.15
N ALA A 255 -7.10 0.86 -17.56
CA ALA A 255 -7.14 0.25 -18.89
C ALA A 255 -8.45 -0.52 -19.15
N LEU A 256 -8.87 -1.38 -18.21
CA LEU A 256 -10.12 -2.13 -18.31
C LEU A 256 -11.36 -1.21 -18.34
N SER A 257 -11.39 -0.18 -17.48
CA SER A 257 -12.49 0.80 -17.50
C SER A 257 -12.55 1.58 -18.81
N THR A 258 -11.39 1.95 -19.36
CA THR A 258 -11.30 2.63 -20.66
C THR A 258 -11.77 1.72 -21.80
N ALA A 259 -11.47 0.41 -21.72
CA ALA A 259 -11.95 -0.61 -22.65
C ALA A 259 -13.46 -0.90 -22.53
N GLY A 260 -14.13 -0.38 -21.51
CA GLY A 260 -15.58 -0.52 -21.33
C GLY A 260 -16.02 -1.69 -20.45
N VAL A 261 -15.11 -2.33 -19.72
CA VAL A 261 -15.46 -3.32 -18.68
C VAL A 261 -16.36 -2.65 -17.65
N ARG A 262 -17.50 -3.28 -17.34
CA ARG A 262 -18.48 -2.73 -16.41
C ARG A 262 -17.90 -2.63 -15.01
N ILE A 263 -18.33 -1.62 -14.26
CA ILE A 263 -17.80 -1.37 -12.91
C ILE A 263 -18.01 -2.55 -11.95
N SER A 264 -19.11 -3.29 -12.08
CA SER A 264 -19.40 -4.50 -11.30
C SER A 264 -18.46 -5.66 -11.63
N GLU A 265 -18.13 -5.84 -12.91
CA GLU A 265 -17.17 -6.83 -13.38
C GLU A 265 -15.76 -6.47 -12.91
N LEU A 266 -15.37 -5.22 -13.09
CA LEU A 266 -14.08 -4.72 -12.61
C LEU A 266 -13.95 -4.85 -11.09
N GLN A 267 -15.02 -4.60 -10.33
CA GLN A 267 -15.04 -4.79 -8.88
C GLN A 267 -14.79 -6.26 -8.52
N HIS A 268 -15.45 -7.18 -9.20
CA HIS A 268 -15.26 -8.61 -9.02
C HIS A 268 -13.83 -9.02 -9.36
N LEU A 269 -13.35 -8.69 -10.57
CA LEU A 269 -11.99 -9.01 -11.03
C LEU A 269 -10.91 -8.42 -10.12
N ALA A 270 -11.12 -7.21 -9.60
CA ALA A 270 -10.23 -6.58 -8.65
C ALA A 270 -10.31 -7.18 -7.22
N GLY A 271 -11.28 -8.04 -6.91
CA GLY A 271 -11.46 -8.63 -5.58
C GLY A 271 -11.79 -7.59 -4.50
N VAL A 272 -12.51 -6.52 -4.85
CA VAL A 272 -12.82 -5.41 -3.96
C VAL A 272 -14.27 -5.51 -3.49
N LYS A 273 -14.50 -5.56 -2.17
CA LYS A 273 -15.86 -5.69 -1.59
C LYS A 273 -16.69 -4.41 -1.68
N THR A 274 -16.04 -3.24 -1.69
CA THR A 274 -16.75 -1.96 -1.68
C THR A 274 -16.09 -0.98 -2.65
N LEU A 275 -16.89 -0.13 -3.27
CA LEU A 275 -16.41 0.94 -4.16
C LEU A 275 -15.84 2.15 -3.40
N LYS A 276 -15.74 2.06 -2.08
CA LYS A 276 -15.16 3.14 -1.26
C LYS A 276 -13.70 3.39 -1.65
N GLY A 277 -13.40 4.60 -2.09
CA GLY A 277 -12.08 5.01 -2.60
C GLY A 277 -11.94 4.87 -4.12
N TRP A 278 -12.96 4.39 -4.84
CA TRP A 278 -12.96 4.34 -6.30
C TRP A 278 -13.21 5.72 -6.94
N GLU A 279 -13.73 6.67 -6.18
CA GLU A 279 -13.80 8.08 -6.57
C GLU A 279 -12.43 8.65 -6.99
N ASP A 280 -11.34 8.19 -6.32
CA ASP A 280 -9.97 8.58 -6.68
C ASP A 280 -9.49 7.91 -7.99
N PHE A 281 -10.05 6.78 -8.34
CA PHE A 281 -9.70 6.04 -9.56
C PHE A 281 -10.39 6.61 -10.80
N THR A 282 -11.66 7.03 -10.70
CA THR A 282 -12.43 7.54 -11.84
C THR A 282 -11.82 8.78 -12.48
N ARG A 283 -11.05 9.57 -11.72
CA ARG A 283 -10.31 10.74 -12.24
C ARG A 283 -9.28 10.38 -13.33
N PHE A 284 -8.82 9.14 -13.35
CA PHE A 284 -7.84 8.66 -14.34
C PHE A 284 -8.49 8.03 -15.58
N VAL A 285 -9.78 7.72 -15.51
CA VAL A 285 -10.50 7.14 -16.64
C VAL A 285 -10.90 8.28 -17.59
N PRO A 286 -10.40 8.29 -18.83
CA PRO A 286 -10.73 9.35 -19.77
C PRO A 286 -12.24 9.38 -20.05
N ARG A 287 -12.80 10.58 -20.07
CA ARG A 287 -14.18 10.77 -20.46
C ARG A 287 -14.34 10.42 -21.94
N ARG A 288 -15.40 9.70 -22.29
CA ARG A 288 -15.76 9.45 -23.68
C ARG A 288 -16.16 10.74 -24.37
N ASP A 289 -15.91 10.81 -25.67
CA ASP A 289 -16.37 11.92 -26.51
C ASP A 289 -17.90 12.07 -26.42
N ASP A 290 -18.37 13.31 -26.43
CA ASP A 290 -19.81 13.62 -26.33
C ASP A 290 -20.62 13.03 -27.50
N ALA A 291 -20.02 12.85 -28.68
CA ALA A 291 -20.66 12.16 -29.81
C ALA A 291 -20.90 10.68 -29.50
N VAL A 292 -19.90 10.00 -28.92
CA VAL A 292 -20.01 8.60 -28.48
C VAL A 292 -21.03 8.46 -27.35
N LEU A 293 -21.06 9.40 -26.40
CA LEU A 293 -22.06 9.39 -25.32
C LEU A 293 -23.49 9.57 -25.86
N ARG A 294 -23.69 10.50 -26.81
CA ARG A 294 -24.99 10.67 -27.44
C ARG A 294 -25.45 9.42 -28.19
N GLN A 295 -24.55 8.75 -28.90
CA GLN A 295 -24.86 7.51 -29.60
C GLN A 295 -25.22 6.38 -28.63
N LEU A 296 -24.45 6.22 -27.53
CA LEU A 296 -24.72 5.18 -26.52
C LEU A 296 -26.05 5.39 -25.79
N ILE A 297 -26.40 6.64 -25.47
CA ILE A 297 -27.60 6.96 -24.67
C ILE A 297 -28.81 7.13 -25.59
N GLY A 298 -28.66 7.79 -26.71
CA GLY A 298 -29.76 8.13 -27.66
C GLY A 298 -30.05 7.10 -28.70
N GLY A 299 -29.15 6.12 -28.97
CA GLY A 299 -29.32 5.08 -29.98
C GLY A 299 -30.10 3.84 -29.49
N GLY A 300 -30.66 3.85 -28.33
CA GLY A 300 -31.38 2.73 -27.70
C GLY A 300 -30.42 1.66 -27.16
N LEU A 301 -30.46 1.46 -25.86
CA LEU A 301 -29.81 0.33 -25.17
C LEU A 301 -30.51 -0.97 -25.55
#